data_f0ae15cf4efb8d10c40de9ff0692d008
#
_entry.id   f0ae15cf4efb8d10c40de9ff0692d008
#
_cell.length_a   1.000
_cell.length_b   1.000
_cell.length_c   1.000
_cell.angle_alpha   90.00
_cell.angle_beta   90.00
_cell.angle_gamma   90.00
#
_symmetry.space_group_name_H-M   'P 1'
#
loop_
_entity.id
_entity.type
_entity.pdbx_description
1 polymer ?
#
loop_
_entity_poly.entity_id
_entity_poly.type
_entity_poly.pdbx_seq_one_letter_code
_entity_poly.pdbx_strand_id
1 'polypeptide(L)'
;MTTKAIGVTDAEMRVYVEYKNSLTDILDKINEIGETLLEFECGKFIDSKSVVNVTNYSKDRYFRDRNLLNIGTKEFMKKWQDQYIQAYRDRLNYCLRIEEILKSLDSESFDILYMRYFDDMTFEQIGKKIYMSPQGVSNRLQKLLKNQLA
;
A
#
# COMPACT_ATOMS: atom_id res chain seq x y z
N MET A 1 24.61 25.45 -10.39
CA MET A 1 24.01 24.31 -11.08
C MET A 1 22.52 24.50 -11.19
N THR A 2 22.02 24.37 -12.38
CA THR A 2 20.59 24.41 -12.60
C THR A 2 19.96 23.11 -12.15
N THR A 3 19.00 23.17 -11.26
CA THR A 3 18.25 22.01 -10.83
C THR A 3 17.35 21.56 -11.98
N LYS A 4 17.55 20.33 -12.46
CA LYS A 4 16.71 19.78 -13.52
C LYS A 4 15.42 19.26 -12.91
N ALA A 5 14.31 19.47 -13.62
CA ALA A 5 13.05 18.82 -13.26
C ALA A 5 13.19 17.31 -13.33
N ILE A 6 12.61 16.62 -12.37
CA ILE A 6 12.71 15.15 -12.26
C ILE A 6 11.71 14.41 -13.15
N GLY A 7 10.84 15.13 -13.84
CA GLY A 7 9.84 14.50 -14.71
C GLY A 7 8.66 13.92 -13.97
N VAL A 8 8.45 14.31 -12.72
CA VAL A 8 7.34 13.87 -11.87
C VAL A 8 6.52 15.09 -11.46
N THR A 9 5.21 15.00 -11.51
CA THR A 9 4.31 16.07 -11.09
C THR A 9 3.98 15.97 -9.61
N ASP A 10 3.42 17.06 -9.05
CA ASP A 10 2.92 17.08 -7.68
C ASP A 10 1.87 15.95 -7.46
N ALA A 11 0.94 15.81 -8.41
CA ALA A 11 -0.09 14.78 -8.33
C ALA A 11 0.53 13.38 -8.29
N GLU A 12 1.54 13.13 -9.12
CA GLU A 12 2.24 11.84 -9.14
C GLU A 12 2.98 11.58 -7.83
N MET A 13 3.58 12.61 -7.22
CA MET A 13 4.23 12.47 -5.91
C MET A 13 3.23 12.12 -4.82
N ARG A 14 2.05 12.73 -4.84
CA ARG A 14 1.00 12.42 -3.85
C ARG A 14 0.50 10.99 -4.00
N VAL A 15 0.30 10.52 -5.23
CA VAL A 15 -0.07 9.13 -5.50
C VAL A 15 1.04 8.18 -5.04
N TYR A 16 2.29 8.53 -5.31
CA TYR A 16 3.43 7.72 -4.87
C TYR A 16 3.44 7.54 -3.35
N VAL A 17 3.26 8.60 -2.60
CA VAL A 17 3.24 8.55 -1.12
C VAL A 17 2.08 7.68 -0.63
N GLU A 18 0.89 7.86 -1.21
CA GLU A 18 -0.29 7.07 -0.87
C GLU A 18 -0.04 5.58 -1.13
N TYR A 19 0.49 5.24 -2.30
CA TYR A 19 0.78 3.86 -2.66
C TYR A 19 1.86 3.27 -1.76
N LYS A 20 2.93 4.01 -1.50
CA LYS A 20 4.02 3.56 -0.64
C LYS A 20 3.52 3.23 0.77
N ASN A 21 2.70 4.09 1.33
CA ASN A 21 2.13 3.90 2.66
C ASN A 21 1.14 2.73 2.70
N SER A 22 0.47 2.43 1.59
CA SER A 22 -0.51 1.33 1.53
C SER A 22 0.09 -0.04 1.26
N LEU A 23 1.34 -0.12 0.80
CA LEU A 23 1.96 -1.40 0.40
C LEU A 23 2.01 -2.40 1.56
N THR A 24 2.37 -1.95 2.75
CA THR A 24 2.45 -2.81 3.93
C THR A 24 1.07 -3.38 4.28
N ASP A 25 0.04 -2.54 4.27
CA ASP A 25 -1.32 -2.96 4.58
C ASP A 25 -1.85 -3.98 3.58
N ILE A 26 -1.57 -3.77 2.28
CA ILE A 26 -1.97 -4.71 1.23
C ILE A 26 -1.23 -6.03 1.40
N LEU A 27 0.06 -5.99 1.69
CA LEU A 27 0.86 -7.20 1.90
C LEU A 27 0.35 -7.98 3.12
N ASP A 28 0.04 -7.30 4.21
CA ASP A 28 -0.53 -7.90 5.41
C ASP A 28 -1.86 -8.59 5.08
N LYS A 29 -2.70 -7.95 4.25
CA LYS A 29 -3.97 -8.50 3.81
C LYS A 29 -3.78 -9.77 2.97
N ILE A 30 -2.83 -9.75 2.06
CA ILE A 30 -2.47 -10.92 1.23
C ILE A 30 -2.05 -12.08 2.12
N ASN A 31 -1.19 -11.81 3.10
CA ASN A 31 -0.70 -12.84 4.03
C ASN A 31 -1.82 -13.38 4.91
N GLU A 32 -2.68 -12.51 5.42
CA GLU A 32 -3.84 -12.89 6.23
C GLU A 32 -4.79 -13.83 5.47
N ILE A 33 -5.10 -13.48 4.23
CA ILE A 33 -5.93 -14.31 3.36
C ILE A 33 -5.23 -15.64 3.07
N GLY A 34 -3.91 -15.61 2.82
CA GLY A 34 -3.12 -16.80 2.59
C GLY A 34 -3.13 -17.76 3.76
N GLU A 35 -3.00 -17.24 4.99
CA GLU A 35 -3.08 -18.05 6.22
C GLU A 35 -4.46 -18.67 6.37
N THR A 36 -5.52 -17.92 6.12
CA THR A 36 -6.89 -18.40 6.18
C THR A 36 -7.12 -19.50 5.14
N LEU A 37 -6.63 -19.33 3.91
CA LEU A 37 -6.72 -20.35 2.87
C LEU A 37 -6.00 -21.63 3.27
N LEU A 38 -4.83 -21.48 3.89
CA LEU A 38 -4.08 -22.66 4.38
C LEU A 38 -4.85 -23.40 5.46
N GLU A 39 -5.52 -22.69 6.34
CA GLU A 39 -6.36 -23.29 7.36
C GLU A 39 -7.53 -24.09 6.73
N PHE A 40 -8.16 -23.56 5.68
CA PHE A 40 -9.18 -24.28 4.93
C PHE A 40 -8.62 -25.58 4.32
N GLU A 41 -7.44 -25.52 3.72
CA GLU A 41 -6.81 -26.68 3.09
C GLU A 41 -6.41 -27.75 4.12
N CYS A 42 -6.00 -27.32 5.31
CA CYS A 42 -5.63 -28.25 6.39
C CYS A 42 -6.83 -28.73 7.22
N GLY A 43 -8.05 -28.30 6.89
CA GLY A 43 -9.25 -28.65 7.62
C GLY A 43 -9.36 -28.03 9.00
N LYS A 44 -8.50 -27.09 9.35
CA LYS A 44 -8.47 -26.46 10.68
C LYS A 44 -9.65 -25.55 10.95
N PHE A 45 -10.39 -25.20 9.91
CA PHE A 45 -11.57 -24.36 10.04
C PHE A 45 -12.77 -25.09 10.66
N ILE A 46 -12.69 -26.41 10.75
CA ILE A 46 -13.67 -27.20 11.48
C ILE A 46 -13.19 -27.21 12.93
N ASP A 47 -13.52 -26.16 13.66
CA ASP A 47 -13.21 -26.09 15.07
C ASP A 47 -13.99 -27.16 15.82
N SER A 48 -13.27 -28.07 16.46
CA SER A 48 -13.86 -29.12 17.26
C SER A 48 -14.79 -28.60 18.36
N LYS A 49 -14.53 -27.41 18.86
CA LYS A 49 -15.37 -26.75 19.87
C LYS A 49 -16.72 -26.33 19.30
N SER A 50 -16.78 -25.89 18.05
CA SER A 50 -18.03 -25.54 17.36
C SER A 50 -18.91 -26.76 17.15
N VAL A 51 -18.32 -27.94 17.06
CA VAL A 51 -19.01 -29.19 16.78
C VAL A 51 -19.58 -29.84 18.05
N VAL A 52 -18.95 -29.63 19.20
CA VAL A 52 -19.33 -30.25 20.47
C VAL A 52 -20.74 -29.84 20.94
N ASN A 53 -21.21 -28.70 20.55
CA ASN A 53 -22.50 -28.13 20.96
C ASN A 53 -23.65 -28.47 20.00
N VAL A 54 -23.41 -29.32 18.99
CA VAL A 54 -24.39 -29.65 17.96
C VAL A 54 -24.93 -31.07 18.23
N THR A 55 -26.25 -31.25 18.17
CA THR A 55 -26.88 -32.56 18.33
C THR A 55 -26.48 -33.46 17.14
N ASN A 56 -26.57 -34.79 17.33
CA ASN A 56 -26.17 -35.77 16.30
C ASN A 56 -26.85 -35.53 14.96
N TYR A 57 -28.14 -35.21 14.95
CA TYR A 57 -28.86 -34.88 13.71
C TYR A 57 -28.38 -33.60 13.07
N SER A 58 -28.18 -32.57 13.86
CA SER A 58 -27.69 -31.29 13.40
C SER A 58 -26.22 -31.35 12.95
N LYS A 59 -25.47 -32.27 13.51
CA LYS A 59 -24.04 -32.47 13.27
C LYS A 59 -23.74 -32.80 11.80
N ASP A 60 -24.45 -33.80 11.24
CA ASP A 60 -24.24 -34.21 9.85
C ASP A 60 -24.62 -33.11 8.88
N ARG A 61 -25.73 -32.44 9.17
CA ARG A 61 -26.17 -31.30 8.36
C ARG A 61 -25.20 -30.11 8.47
N TYR A 62 -24.72 -29.85 9.67
CA TYR A 62 -23.74 -28.76 9.91
C TYR A 62 -22.47 -29.04 9.12
N PHE A 63 -21.92 -30.24 9.15
CA PHE A 63 -20.73 -30.58 8.40
C PHE A 63 -20.93 -30.45 6.88
N ARG A 64 -22.08 -30.92 6.39
CA ARG A 64 -22.39 -30.82 4.96
C ARG A 64 -22.49 -29.37 4.51
N ASP A 65 -23.26 -28.57 5.23
CA ASP A 65 -23.46 -27.16 4.89
C ASP A 65 -22.16 -26.38 5.02
N ARG A 66 -21.35 -26.68 6.04
CA ARG A 66 -20.08 -26.06 6.25
C ARG A 66 -19.06 -26.41 5.16
N ASN A 67 -19.06 -27.64 4.68
CA ASN A 67 -18.21 -28.04 3.56
C ASN A 67 -18.58 -27.29 2.28
N LEU A 68 -19.87 -27.13 1.99
CA LEU A 68 -20.35 -26.36 0.86
C LEU A 68 -19.96 -24.89 0.99
N LEU A 69 -20.14 -24.31 2.18
CA LEU A 69 -19.71 -22.95 2.48
C LEU A 69 -18.19 -22.79 2.32
N ASN A 70 -17.43 -23.76 2.82
CA ASN A 70 -15.97 -23.71 2.74
C ASN A 70 -15.48 -23.73 1.30
N ILE A 71 -16.09 -24.51 0.41
CA ILE A 71 -15.73 -24.56 -1.01
C ILE A 71 -15.96 -23.18 -1.65
N GLY A 72 -17.17 -22.63 -1.49
CA GLY A 72 -17.50 -21.31 -2.04
C GLY A 72 -16.66 -20.19 -1.43
N THR A 73 -16.45 -20.25 -0.12
CA THR A 73 -15.64 -19.26 0.59
C THR A 73 -14.17 -19.32 0.16
N LYS A 74 -13.64 -20.53 -0.01
CA LYS A 74 -12.27 -20.74 -0.47
C LYS A 74 -12.04 -20.14 -1.84
N GLU A 75 -12.94 -20.39 -2.79
CA GLU A 75 -12.84 -19.83 -4.13
C GLU A 75 -12.94 -18.30 -4.12
N PHE A 76 -13.88 -17.78 -3.32
CA PHE A 76 -14.04 -16.33 -3.15
C PHE A 76 -12.77 -15.71 -2.58
N MET A 77 -12.19 -16.32 -1.55
CA MET A 77 -10.97 -15.82 -0.91
C MET A 77 -9.76 -15.87 -1.84
N LYS A 78 -9.64 -16.91 -2.66
CA LYS A 78 -8.58 -16.98 -3.68
C LYS A 78 -8.69 -15.83 -4.67
N LYS A 79 -9.90 -15.57 -5.15
CA LYS A 79 -10.17 -14.49 -6.07
C LYS A 79 -9.86 -13.14 -5.43
N TRP A 80 -10.24 -12.98 -4.18
CA TRP A 80 -9.98 -11.78 -3.40
C TRP A 80 -8.47 -11.57 -3.20
N GLN A 81 -7.75 -12.64 -2.86
CA GLN A 81 -6.30 -12.60 -2.73
C GLN A 81 -5.64 -12.18 -4.05
N ASP A 82 -6.08 -12.74 -5.17
CA ASP A 82 -5.55 -12.39 -6.49
C ASP A 82 -5.73 -10.90 -6.79
N GLN A 83 -6.86 -10.32 -6.42
CA GLN A 83 -7.10 -8.89 -6.58
C GLN A 83 -6.13 -8.05 -5.74
N TYR A 84 -5.86 -8.45 -4.50
CA TYR A 84 -4.88 -7.78 -3.66
C TYR A 84 -3.46 -7.92 -4.19
N ILE A 85 -3.11 -9.10 -4.69
CA ILE A 85 -1.79 -9.33 -5.31
C ILE A 85 -1.62 -8.43 -6.53
N GLN A 86 -2.63 -8.31 -7.38
CA GLN A 86 -2.57 -7.44 -8.55
C GLN A 86 -2.44 -5.97 -8.13
N ALA A 87 -3.22 -5.53 -7.15
CA ALA A 87 -3.15 -4.17 -6.62
C ALA A 87 -1.75 -3.88 -6.04
N TYR A 88 -1.18 -4.84 -5.32
CA TYR A 88 0.18 -4.72 -4.77
C TYR A 88 1.21 -4.55 -5.87
N ARG A 89 1.14 -5.38 -6.91
CA ARG A 89 2.07 -5.31 -8.05
C ARG A 89 1.98 -3.97 -8.77
N ASP A 90 0.77 -3.52 -9.03
CA ASP A 90 0.56 -2.25 -9.75
C ASP A 90 1.11 -1.08 -8.95
N ARG A 91 0.81 -1.04 -7.65
CA ARG A 91 1.29 0.03 -6.77
C ARG A 91 2.80 -0.04 -6.57
N LEU A 92 3.36 -1.24 -6.41
CA LEU A 92 4.79 -1.43 -6.28
C LEU A 92 5.53 -0.95 -7.53
N ASN A 93 5.05 -1.33 -8.71
CA ASN A 93 5.65 -0.92 -9.97
C ASN A 93 5.62 0.61 -10.12
N TYR A 94 4.53 1.24 -9.74
CA TYR A 94 4.43 2.70 -9.74
C TYR A 94 5.47 3.32 -8.80
N CYS A 95 5.57 2.81 -7.59
CA CYS A 95 6.53 3.30 -6.60
C CYS A 95 7.98 3.13 -7.08
N LEU A 96 8.30 1.97 -7.67
CA LEU A 96 9.65 1.70 -8.18
C LEU A 96 10.01 2.64 -9.32
N ARG A 97 9.06 2.97 -10.19
CA ARG A 97 9.27 3.93 -11.27
C ARG A 97 9.62 5.31 -10.72
N ILE A 98 8.85 5.77 -9.74
CA ILE A 98 9.10 7.06 -9.11
C ILE A 98 10.44 7.04 -8.35
N GLU A 99 10.72 5.99 -7.60
CA GLU A 99 11.98 5.86 -6.84
C GLU A 99 13.21 5.86 -7.75
N GLU A 100 13.10 5.24 -8.93
CA GLU A 100 14.19 5.29 -9.91
C GLU A 100 14.49 6.71 -10.37
N ILE A 101 13.44 7.51 -10.57
CA ILE A 101 13.58 8.93 -10.90
C ILE A 101 14.21 9.69 -9.73
N LEU A 102 13.78 9.41 -8.51
CA LEU A 102 14.27 10.09 -7.30
C LEU A 102 15.74 9.79 -7.00
N LYS A 103 16.26 8.67 -7.45
CA LYS A 103 17.68 8.32 -7.25
C LYS A 103 18.63 9.33 -7.85
N SER A 104 18.22 10.05 -8.88
CA SER A 104 19.08 11.04 -9.55
C SER A 104 19.18 12.36 -8.79
N LEU A 105 18.40 12.53 -7.72
CA LEU A 105 18.38 13.78 -6.94
C LEU A 105 19.55 13.87 -5.98
N ASP A 106 20.01 15.10 -5.77
CA ASP A 106 20.93 15.38 -4.67
C ASP A 106 20.23 15.23 -3.31
N SER A 107 21.02 15.09 -2.26
CA SER A 107 20.50 14.86 -0.92
C SER A 107 19.53 15.92 -0.44
N GLU A 108 19.85 17.19 -0.70
CA GLU A 108 19.01 18.32 -0.28
C GLU A 108 17.65 18.31 -0.98
N SER A 109 17.65 18.09 -2.29
CA SER A 109 16.40 18.02 -3.06
C SER A 109 15.53 16.85 -2.61
N PHE A 110 16.14 15.69 -2.37
CA PHE A 110 15.44 14.52 -1.84
C PHE A 110 14.82 14.83 -0.48
N ASP A 111 15.57 15.48 0.42
CA ASP A 111 15.10 15.84 1.76
C ASP A 111 13.90 16.78 1.69
N ILE A 112 13.90 17.75 0.78
CA ILE A 112 12.78 18.67 0.60
C ILE A 112 11.54 17.91 0.17
N LEU A 113 11.66 17.02 -0.82
CA LEU A 113 10.54 16.19 -1.27
C LEU A 113 10.03 15.29 -0.17
N TYR A 114 10.93 14.64 0.57
CA TYR A 114 10.56 13.77 1.66
C TYR A 114 9.78 14.50 2.75
N MET A 115 10.30 15.63 3.20
CA MET A 115 9.64 16.46 4.22
C MET A 115 8.27 16.95 3.77
N ARG A 116 8.15 17.33 2.50
CA ARG A 116 6.88 17.84 1.97
C ARG A 116 5.82 16.76 1.81
N TYR A 117 6.20 15.61 1.26
CA TYR A 117 5.22 14.59 0.88
C TYR A 117 5.05 13.48 1.92
N PHE A 118 6.10 13.06 2.59
CA PHE A 118 6.02 12.01 3.61
C PHE A 118 5.76 12.56 4.99
N ASP A 119 6.45 13.63 5.38
CA ASP A 119 6.30 14.24 6.71
C ASP A 119 5.18 15.28 6.73
N ASP A 120 4.60 15.59 5.58
CA ASP A 120 3.50 16.54 5.43
C ASP A 120 3.81 17.91 6.06
N MET A 121 5.04 18.37 5.91
CA MET A 121 5.49 19.63 6.46
C MET A 121 5.08 20.82 5.59
N THR A 122 4.78 21.92 6.22
CA THR A 122 4.56 23.20 5.51
C THR A 122 5.87 23.75 4.98
N PHE A 123 5.80 24.67 4.03
CA PHE A 123 6.99 25.35 3.51
C PHE A 123 7.74 26.10 4.60
N GLU A 124 7.01 26.66 5.55
CA GLU A 124 7.61 27.33 6.70
C GLU A 124 8.42 26.37 7.58
N GLN A 125 7.84 25.20 7.88
CA GLN A 125 8.51 24.17 8.68
C GLN A 125 9.76 23.64 7.98
N ILE A 126 9.66 23.38 6.67
CA ILE A 126 10.80 22.91 5.87
C ILE A 126 11.88 23.99 5.86
N GLY A 127 11.48 25.24 5.62
CA GLY A 127 12.42 26.37 5.58
C GLY A 127 13.21 26.54 6.86
N LYS A 128 12.57 26.32 8.00
CA LYS A 128 13.25 26.36 9.30
C LYS A 128 14.33 25.28 9.44
N LYS A 129 14.11 24.13 8.85
CA LYS A 129 15.07 23.02 8.91
C LYS A 129 16.26 23.21 7.98
N ILE A 130 16.04 23.81 6.81
CA ILE A 130 17.10 23.97 5.81
C ILE A 130 17.59 25.42 5.66
N TYR A 131 17.17 26.29 6.58
CA TYR A 131 17.57 27.70 6.61
C TYR A 131 17.21 28.46 5.33
N MET A 132 15.96 28.28 4.88
CA MET A 132 15.44 28.89 3.67
C MET A 132 14.07 29.50 3.97
N SER A 133 13.72 30.57 3.24
CA SER A 133 12.40 31.19 3.37
C SER A 133 11.32 30.24 2.84
N PRO A 134 10.07 30.35 3.34
CA PRO A 134 8.96 29.53 2.79
C PRO A 134 8.81 29.68 1.28
N GLN A 135 8.96 30.90 0.77
CA GLN A 135 8.89 31.15 -0.67
C GLN A 135 10.05 30.51 -1.41
N GLY A 136 11.25 30.51 -0.82
CA GLY A 136 12.42 29.84 -1.38
C GLY A 136 12.21 28.32 -1.48
N VAL A 137 11.61 27.69 -0.45
CA VAL A 137 11.28 26.28 -0.46
C VAL A 137 10.26 25.98 -1.57
N SER A 138 9.20 26.77 -1.65
CA SER A 138 8.17 26.62 -2.68
C SER A 138 8.76 26.71 -4.09
N ASN A 139 9.60 27.72 -4.33
CA ASN A 139 10.23 27.93 -5.63
C ASN A 139 11.15 26.76 -5.99
N ARG A 140 11.90 26.26 -5.03
CA ARG A 140 12.79 25.12 -5.26
C ARG A 140 12.00 23.85 -5.57
N LEU A 141 10.91 23.60 -4.84
CA LEU A 141 10.04 22.46 -5.09
C LEU A 141 9.42 22.53 -6.49
N GLN A 142 8.94 23.71 -6.89
CA GLN A 142 8.38 23.92 -8.22
C GLN A 142 9.39 23.64 -9.34
N LYS A 143 10.65 23.97 -9.12
CA LYS A 143 11.72 23.69 -10.09
C LYS A 143 12.03 22.20 -10.18
N LEU A 144 11.88 21.48 -9.08
CA LEU A 144 12.11 20.03 -9.06
C LEU A 144 11.02 19.25 -9.78
N LEU A 145 9.77 19.71 -9.68
CA LEU A 145 8.63 18.98 -10.20
C LEU A 145 8.31 19.40 -11.64
N LYS A 146 7.81 18.44 -12.40
CA LYS A 146 7.40 18.67 -13.77
C LYS A 146 6.05 19.39 -13.81
N ASN A 147 5.90 20.34 -14.73
CA ASN A 147 4.64 21.02 -15.03
C ASN A 147 4.02 21.77 -13.84
N GLN A 148 4.84 22.31 -12.97
CA GLN A 148 4.36 23.04 -11.81
C GLN A 148 3.70 24.37 -12.16
N LEU A 149 4.11 24.96 -13.26
CA LEU A 149 3.66 26.27 -13.66
C LEU A 149 3.10 26.23 -15.08
N ALA A 150 2.18 25.35 -15.26
CA ALA A 150 1.47 25.34 -16.53
C ALA A 150 0.69 26.63 -16.69
#